data_7a49c7fb2cbed62cf5a7d112280ba4bc
#
_entry.id   7a49c7fb2cbed62cf5a7d112280ba4bc
#
_cell.length_a   1.000
_cell.length_b   1.000
_cell.length_c   1.000
_cell.angle_alpha   90.00
_cell.angle_beta   90.00
_cell.angle_gamma   90.00
#
_symmetry.space_group_name_H-M   'P 1'
#
loop_
_entity.id
_entity.type
_entity.pdbx_description
1 polymer ?
#
loop_
_entity_poly.entity_id
_entity_poly.type
_entity_poly.pdbx_seq_one_letter_code
_entity_poly.pdbx_strand_id
1 'polypeptide(L)'
;MLIQAPYAVECFEENTVVLPMTVLEELDNMKKEEGEKGANVRKVIRILDAHREKGNLLEGVRMEWGGILRVEKNYRNVELPPDLPEHKSDNRILKVCVGLSNDLKEQVILVTKDILLRIKAQLLGIQAEDFGTEQVAVHEEQYLGRREVFVPEELFKDFKKREVPVECVYCCDMSGNHTCPELFENEFIVLKADQSSKKTQLGRVEKGMIRKLDYRKAAPYGVSPRNVGQYFLQEALMQSAEKAPLVIVKGMAGTSKTFYSLAVGLEKLLNNPSGEYRRILICRPNALFDSDIGFLPGDEQEKISPLMRPIMDNLEQLVDFQ
;
A
#
# COMPACT_ATOMS: atom_id res chain seq x y z
N MET A 1 -1.02 -15.95 -4.92
CA MET A 1 0.23 -15.27 -5.33
C MET A 1 0.12 -14.76 -6.77
N LEU A 2 0.07 -15.59 -7.81
CA LEU A 2 0.07 -15.18 -9.23
C LEU A 2 -1.05 -14.21 -9.64
N ILE A 3 -2.21 -14.30 -8.98
CA ILE A 3 -3.34 -13.38 -9.24
C ILE A 3 -3.05 -11.95 -8.75
N GLN A 4 -2.25 -11.81 -7.69
CA GLN A 4 -1.87 -10.49 -7.16
C GLN A 4 -0.63 -9.95 -7.84
N ALA A 5 0.33 -10.82 -8.18
CA ALA A 5 1.58 -10.49 -8.84
C ALA A 5 1.79 -11.38 -10.07
N PRO A 6 1.23 -11.03 -11.23
CA PRO A 6 1.35 -11.83 -12.45
C PRO A 6 2.79 -12.11 -12.90
N TYR A 7 3.71 -11.21 -12.59
CA TYR A 7 5.14 -11.31 -12.90
C TYR A 7 5.93 -12.17 -11.91
N ALA A 8 5.30 -12.70 -10.86
CA ALA A 8 5.99 -13.40 -9.80
C ALA A 8 6.83 -14.62 -10.29
N VAL A 9 6.43 -15.26 -11.38
CA VAL A 9 7.20 -16.37 -11.97
C VAL A 9 8.59 -15.95 -12.46
N GLU A 10 8.79 -14.68 -12.74
CA GLU A 10 10.04 -14.11 -13.26
C GLU A 10 10.94 -13.51 -12.16
N CYS A 11 10.52 -13.59 -10.87
CA CYS A 11 11.22 -12.95 -9.76
C CYS A 11 12.15 -13.87 -8.97
N PHE A 12 12.44 -15.08 -9.45
CA PHE A 12 13.21 -16.07 -8.69
C PHE A 12 14.64 -16.30 -9.23
N GLU A 13 15.17 -15.34 -9.95
CA GLU A 13 16.55 -15.31 -10.42
C GLU A 13 16.99 -16.65 -11.08
N GLU A 14 18.08 -17.25 -10.62
CA GLU A 14 18.64 -18.51 -11.15
C GLU A 14 17.89 -19.78 -10.69
N ASN A 15 16.85 -19.65 -9.89
CA ASN A 15 16.12 -20.80 -9.36
C ASN A 15 15.24 -21.48 -10.43
N THR A 16 14.93 -22.75 -10.18
CA THR A 16 13.93 -23.47 -10.98
C THR A 16 12.54 -23.22 -10.41
N VAL A 17 11.72 -22.46 -11.13
CA VAL A 17 10.32 -22.19 -10.79
C VAL A 17 9.44 -23.31 -11.32
N VAL A 18 8.77 -24.01 -10.42
CA VAL A 18 7.88 -25.13 -10.77
C VAL A 18 6.43 -24.74 -10.54
N LEU A 19 5.62 -24.81 -11.57
CA LEU A 19 4.18 -24.61 -11.49
C LEU A 19 3.48 -25.98 -11.53
N PRO A 20 2.81 -26.40 -10.44
CA PRO A 20 1.95 -27.58 -10.46
C PRO A 20 0.80 -27.45 -11.46
N MET A 21 0.45 -28.53 -12.13
CA MET A 21 -0.69 -28.58 -13.07
C MET A 21 -1.99 -28.06 -12.41
N THR A 22 -2.17 -28.32 -11.13
CA THR A 22 -3.30 -27.82 -10.33
C THR A 22 -3.43 -26.29 -10.36
N VAL A 23 -2.28 -25.57 -10.33
CA VAL A 23 -2.27 -24.11 -10.41
C VAL A 23 -2.76 -23.62 -11.77
N LEU A 24 -2.39 -24.32 -12.85
CA LEU A 24 -2.88 -24.01 -14.21
C LEU A 24 -4.39 -24.25 -14.33
N GLU A 25 -4.90 -25.33 -13.71
CA GLU A 25 -6.34 -25.61 -13.64
C GLU A 25 -7.12 -24.48 -12.91
N GLU A 26 -6.56 -24.00 -11.81
CA GLU A 26 -7.15 -22.86 -11.06
C GLU A 26 -7.15 -21.56 -11.88
N LEU A 27 -6.04 -21.25 -12.56
CA LEU A 27 -5.98 -20.10 -13.45
C LEU A 27 -6.97 -20.22 -14.60
N ASP A 28 -7.15 -21.43 -15.17
CA ASP A 28 -8.12 -21.66 -16.24
C ASP A 28 -9.55 -21.42 -15.79
N ASN A 29 -9.90 -21.84 -14.59
CA ASN A 29 -11.23 -21.61 -14.01
C ASN A 29 -11.53 -20.12 -13.79
N MET A 30 -10.51 -19.32 -13.47
CA MET A 30 -10.64 -17.89 -13.16
C MET A 30 -10.47 -16.96 -14.37
N LYS A 31 -10.06 -17.46 -15.54
CA LYS A 31 -9.77 -16.62 -16.73
C LYS A 31 -10.97 -15.82 -17.25
N LYS A 32 -12.19 -16.29 -16.94
CA LYS A 32 -13.46 -15.66 -17.35
C LYS A 32 -13.99 -14.67 -16.31
N GLU A 33 -13.36 -14.59 -15.13
CA GLU A 33 -13.77 -13.63 -14.11
C GLU A 33 -13.59 -12.20 -14.63
N GLU A 34 -14.51 -11.33 -14.24
CA GLU A 34 -14.46 -9.90 -14.55
C GLU A 34 -13.61 -9.15 -13.53
N GLY A 35 -13.27 -7.88 -13.83
CA GLY A 35 -12.48 -7.03 -12.96
C GLY A 35 -10.98 -7.31 -12.97
N GLU A 36 -10.30 -6.78 -11.97
CA GLU A 36 -8.83 -6.81 -11.84
C GLU A 36 -8.29 -8.24 -11.72
N LYS A 37 -8.99 -9.09 -10.98
CA LYS A 37 -8.59 -10.48 -10.76
C LYS A 37 -8.51 -11.26 -12.08
N GLY A 38 -9.56 -11.20 -12.91
CA GLY A 38 -9.56 -11.85 -14.23
C GLY A 38 -8.55 -11.22 -15.20
N ALA A 39 -8.33 -9.89 -15.13
CA ALA A 39 -7.29 -9.22 -15.91
C ALA A 39 -5.89 -9.72 -15.55
N ASN A 40 -5.60 -9.91 -14.27
CA ASN A 40 -4.34 -10.43 -13.79
C ASN A 40 -4.14 -11.91 -14.17
N VAL A 41 -5.16 -12.73 -14.06
CA VAL A 41 -5.12 -14.13 -14.55
C VAL A 41 -4.78 -14.18 -16.03
N ARG A 42 -5.40 -13.36 -16.86
CA ARG A 42 -5.09 -13.29 -18.30
C ARG A 42 -3.64 -12.81 -18.56
N LYS A 43 -3.08 -11.93 -17.70
CA LYS A 43 -1.66 -11.56 -17.77
C LYS A 43 -0.74 -12.75 -17.49
N VAL A 44 -1.01 -13.50 -16.41
CA VAL A 44 -0.24 -14.72 -16.10
C VAL A 44 -0.27 -15.70 -17.27
N ILE A 45 -1.45 -15.96 -17.84
CA ILE A 45 -1.59 -16.88 -18.98
C ILE A 45 -0.76 -16.40 -20.18
N ARG A 46 -0.71 -15.10 -20.46
CA ARG A 46 0.14 -14.55 -21.54
C ARG A 46 1.63 -14.72 -21.27
N ILE A 47 2.07 -14.52 -20.03
CA ILE A 47 3.47 -14.76 -19.63
C ILE A 47 3.82 -16.22 -19.85
N LEU A 48 2.98 -17.13 -19.39
CA LEU A 48 3.20 -18.58 -19.59
C LEU A 48 3.20 -18.99 -21.06
N ASP A 49 2.33 -18.41 -21.88
CA ASP A 49 2.27 -18.66 -23.32
C ASP A 49 3.55 -18.16 -24.03
N ALA A 50 4.04 -16.99 -23.67
CA ALA A 50 5.29 -16.45 -24.19
C ALA A 50 6.50 -17.36 -23.87
N HIS A 51 6.52 -17.99 -22.69
CA HIS A 51 7.55 -18.97 -22.34
C HIS A 51 7.35 -20.30 -23.09
N ARG A 52 6.11 -20.74 -23.28
CA ARG A 52 5.78 -21.94 -24.09
C ARG A 52 6.27 -21.82 -25.54
N GLU A 53 6.21 -20.62 -26.11
CA GLU A 53 6.73 -20.38 -27.47
C GLU A 53 8.26 -20.52 -27.56
N LYS A 54 8.98 -20.31 -26.45
CA LYS A 54 10.44 -20.46 -26.37
C LYS A 54 10.89 -21.92 -26.17
N GLY A 55 9.98 -22.82 -25.75
CA GLY A 55 10.31 -24.23 -25.53
C GLY A 55 9.23 -25.05 -24.83
N ASN A 56 9.58 -26.30 -24.49
CA ASN A 56 8.66 -27.21 -23.81
C ASN A 56 8.64 -26.96 -22.29
N LEU A 57 7.57 -26.42 -21.75
CA LEU A 57 7.42 -26.17 -20.31
C LEU A 57 7.45 -27.42 -19.44
N LEU A 58 7.19 -28.61 -19.97
CA LEU A 58 7.32 -29.87 -19.22
C LEU A 58 8.80 -30.27 -19.01
N GLU A 59 9.68 -29.91 -19.93
CA GLU A 59 11.12 -30.14 -19.85
C GLU A 59 11.83 -28.96 -19.14
N GLY A 60 11.22 -27.80 -19.12
CA GLY A 60 11.73 -26.56 -18.55
C GLY A 60 12.23 -25.60 -19.63
N VAL A 61 11.87 -24.34 -19.47
CA VAL A 61 12.25 -23.24 -20.36
C VAL A 61 13.12 -22.26 -19.60
N ARG A 62 14.28 -21.92 -20.16
CA ARG A 62 15.20 -20.97 -19.55
C ARG A 62 14.62 -19.55 -19.62
N MET A 63 14.60 -18.87 -18.49
CA MET A 63 14.17 -17.48 -18.37
C MET A 63 15.33 -16.52 -18.64
N GLU A 64 15.00 -15.27 -18.95
CA GLU A 64 16.00 -14.24 -19.29
C GLU A 64 16.99 -13.96 -18.15
N TRP A 65 16.53 -14.10 -16.90
CA TRP A 65 17.30 -13.87 -15.69
C TRP A 65 18.11 -15.11 -15.21
N GLY A 66 18.15 -16.18 -16.00
CA GLY A 66 18.99 -17.34 -15.77
C GLY A 66 18.30 -18.55 -15.17
N GLY A 67 17.14 -18.41 -14.56
CA GLY A 67 16.36 -19.50 -13.98
C GLY A 67 15.62 -20.35 -15.02
N ILE A 68 14.93 -21.39 -14.56
CA ILE A 68 14.14 -22.31 -15.39
C ILE A 68 12.68 -22.27 -14.95
N LEU A 69 11.76 -22.04 -15.89
CA LEU A 69 10.32 -22.20 -15.65
C LEU A 69 9.86 -23.57 -16.14
N ARG A 70 9.23 -24.34 -15.26
CA ARG A 70 8.74 -25.70 -15.55
C ARG A 70 7.32 -25.89 -15.02
N VAL A 71 6.54 -26.65 -15.77
CA VAL A 71 5.22 -27.16 -15.33
C VAL A 71 5.40 -28.60 -14.88
N GLU A 72 4.87 -28.95 -13.70
CA GLU A 72 4.96 -30.29 -13.16
C GLU A 72 3.59 -30.95 -13.08
N LYS A 73 3.56 -32.24 -13.43
CA LYS A 73 2.37 -33.07 -13.33
C LYS A 73 2.07 -33.42 -11.86
N ASN A 74 0.84 -33.82 -11.59
CA ASN A 74 0.49 -34.32 -10.26
C ASN A 74 1.24 -35.61 -9.96
N TYR A 75 1.93 -35.68 -8.83
CA TYR A 75 2.65 -36.87 -8.36
C TYR A 75 1.65 -37.91 -7.83
N ARG A 76 1.13 -38.77 -8.71
CA ARG A 76 0.12 -39.78 -8.35
C ARG A 76 0.64 -40.85 -7.39
N ASN A 77 1.93 -41.12 -7.40
CA ASN A 77 2.57 -42.14 -6.58
C ASN A 77 2.95 -41.66 -5.17
N VAL A 78 2.73 -40.40 -4.85
CA VAL A 78 2.98 -39.86 -3.52
C VAL A 78 1.68 -39.92 -2.72
N GLU A 79 1.72 -40.52 -1.54
CA GLU A 79 0.58 -40.55 -0.61
C GLU A 79 0.77 -39.46 0.44
N LEU A 80 -0.28 -38.69 0.68
CA LEU A 80 -0.31 -37.72 1.77
C LEU A 80 -0.95 -38.35 3.00
N PRO A 81 -0.67 -37.82 4.20
CA PRO A 81 -1.37 -38.23 5.42
C PRO A 81 -2.93 -38.18 5.25
N PRO A 82 -3.67 -39.10 5.91
CA PRO A 82 -5.14 -39.16 5.77
C PRO A 82 -5.88 -37.84 6.08
N ASP A 83 -5.28 -36.98 6.90
CA ASP A 83 -5.81 -35.67 7.25
C ASP A 83 -5.74 -34.64 6.11
N LEU A 84 -5.03 -34.96 5.03
CA LEU A 84 -4.88 -34.13 3.84
C LEU A 84 -5.50 -34.80 2.60
N PRO A 85 -6.83 -34.76 2.45
CA PRO A 85 -7.53 -35.45 1.37
C PRO A 85 -7.15 -34.87 -0.02
N GLU A 86 -6.92 -35.73 -1.00
CA GLU A 86 -6.42 -35.37 -2.34
C GLU A 86 -7.39 -34.56 -3.20
N HIS A 87 -8.69 -34.54 -2.88
CA HIS A 87 -9.67 -33.77 -3.65
C HIS A 87 -9.52 -32.25 -3.52
N LYS A 88 -8.76 -31.76 -2.53
CA LYS A 88 -8.47 -30.35 -2.36
C LYS A 88 -7.29 -29.92 -3.21
N SER A 89 -7.43 -28.83 -3.96
CA SER A 89 -6.37 -28.27 -4.83
C SER A 89 -5.07 -27.97 -4.05
N ASP A 90 -5.17 -27.36 -2.89
CA ASP A 90 -4.04 -27.11 -1.98
C ASP A 90 -3.22 -28.36 -1.70
N ASN A 91 -3.90 -29.46 -1.37
CA ASN A 91 -3.25 -30.71 -1.03
C ASN A 91 -2.57 -31.35 -2.23
N ARG A 92 -3.11 -31.16 -3.45
CA ARG A 92 -2.44 -31.57 -4.70
C ARG A 92 -1.16 -30.77 -4.95
N ILE A 93 -1.13 -29.49 -4.60
CA ILE A 93 0.10 -28.68 -4.66
C ILE A 93 1.14 -29.25 -3.67
N LEU A 94 0.75 -29.53 -2.43
CA LEU A 94 1.62 -30.14 -1.44
C LEU A 94 2.16 -31.52 -1.89
N LYS A 95 1.32 -32.31 -2.54
CA LYS A 95 1.72 -33.60 -3.12
C LYS A 95 2.84 -33.45 -4.15
N VAL A 96 2.79 -32.42 -4.98
CA VAL A 96 3.87 -32.08 -5.92
C VAL A 96 5.13 -31.68 -5.19
N CYS A 97 5.02 -30.85 -4.13
CA CYS A 97 6.19 -30.46 -3.32
C CYS A 97 6.88 -31.67 -2.68
N VAL A 98 6.11 -32.60 -2.10
CA VAL A 98 6.66 -33.84 -1.50
C VAL A 98 7.28 -34.71 -2.57
N GLY A 99 6.64 -34.89 -3.73
CA GLY A 99 7.18 -35.66 -4.84
C GLY A 99 8.52 -35.12 -5.35
N LEU A 100 8.57 -33.80 -5.56
CA LEU A 100 9.81 -33.12 -5.96
C LEU A 100 10.90 -33.27 -4.90
N SER A 101 10.57 -33.12 -3.62
CA SER A 101 11.55 -33.29 -2.53
C SER A 101 12.10 -34.69 -2.44
N ASN A 102 11.33 -35.71 -2.84
CA ASN A 102 11.81 -37.11 -2.90
C ASN A 102 12.69 -37.36 -4.11
N ASP A 103 12.38 -36.73 -5.25
CA ASP A 103 13.06 -36.99 -6.52
C ASP A 103 14.32 -36.13 -6.70
N LEU A 104 14.34 -34.95 -6.15
CA LEU A 104 15.46 -34.02 -6.29
C LEU A 104 16.37 -34.07 -5.07
N LYS A 105 17.67 -33.88 -5.31
CA LYS A 105 18.66 -33.68 -4.23
C LYS A 105 18.69 -32.23 -3.75
N GLU A 106 17.98 -31.37 -4.44
CA GLU A 106 17.89 -29.91 -4.19
C GLU A 106 16.75 -29.59 -3.24
N GLN A 107 16.86 -28.47 -2.55
CA GLN A 107 15.86 -28.01 -1.63
C GLN A 107 14.61 -27.55 -2.37
N VAL A 108 13.44 -28.04 -1.97
CA VAL A 108 12.14 -27.61 -2.49
C VAL A 108 11.52 -26.63 -1.50
N ILE A 109 11.18 -25.44 -1.99
CA ILE A 109 10.54 -24.37 -1.22
C ILE A 109 9.17 -24.07 -1.83
N LEU A 110 8.12 -24.16 -1.03
CA LEU A 110 6.78 -23.73 -1.44
C LEU A 110 6.64 -22.22 -1.24
N VAL A 111 6.45 -21.47 -2.31
CA VAL A 111 6.18 -20.02 -2.21
C VAL A 111 4.68 -19.77 -2.38
N THR A 112 4.04 -19.28 -1.31
CA THR A 112 2.59 -19.02 -1.32
C THR A 112 2.20 -17.94 -0.31
N LYS A 113 1.19 -17.13 -0.66
CA LYS A 113 0.56 -16.16 0.25
C LYS A 113 -0.47 -16.79 1.21
N ASP A 114 -0.88 -18.02 0.95
CA ASP A 114 -1.84 -18.72 1.80
C ASP A 114 -1.15 -19.25 3.07
N ILE A 115 -1.50 -18.66 4.20
CA ILE A 115 -0.96 -19.02 5.52
C ILE A 115 -1.32 -20.47 5.88
N LEU A 116 -2.53 -20.92 5.59
CA LEU A 116 -2.95 -22.28 5.91
C LEU A 116 -2.20 -23.30 5.07
N LEU A 117 -1.92 -23.00 3.82
CA LEU A 117 -1.11 -23.86 2.94
C LEU A 117 0.34 -23.92 3.44
N ARG A 118 0.91 -22.83 3.94
CA ARG A 118 2.25 -22.83 4.57
C ARG A 118 2.30 -23.71 5.82
N ILE A 119 1.26 -23.63 6.68
CA ILE A 119 1.17 -24.49 7.88
C ILE A 119 1.08 -25.95 7.48
N LYS A 120 0.27 -26.31 6.47
CA LYS A 120 0.20 -27.68 5.96
C LYS A 120 1.52 -28.16 5.38
N ALA A 121 2.26 -27.30 4.67
CA ALA A 121 3.59 -27.62 4.15
C ALA A 121 4.58 -27.95 5.29
N GLN A 122 4.56 -27.18 6.37
CA GLN A 122 5.39 -27.41 7.55
C GLN A 122 5.10 -28.77 8.19
N LEU A 123 3.84 -29.23 8.25
CA LEU A 123 3.46 -30.56 8.74
C LEU A 123 4.07 -31.71 7.90
N LEU A 124 4.35 -31.45 6.63
CA LEU A 124 4.97 -32.39 5.70
C LEU A 124 6.50 -32.24 5.61
N GLY A 125 7.11 -31.38 6.44
CA GLY A 125 8.54 -31.10 6.41
C GLY A 125 9.00 -30.29 5.17
N ILE A 126 8.07 -29.67 4.43
CA ILE A 126 8.37 -28.82 3.28
C ILE A 126 8.56 -27.38 3.77
N GLN A 127 9.68 -26.77 3.42
CA GLN A 127 9.91 -25.35 3.66
C GLN A 127 8.90 -24.52 2.85
N ALA A 128 8.30 -23.55 3.50
CA ALA A 128 7.31 -22.68 2.86
C ALA A 128 7.56 -21.20 3.21
N GLU A 129 7.50 -20.36 2.19
CA GLU A 129 7.79 -18.92 2.30
C GLU A 129 6.65 -18.09 1.71
N ASP A 130 6.57 -16.84 2.15
CA ASP A 130 5.72 -15.84 1.52
C ASP A 130 6.43 -15.19 0.33
N PHE A 131 5.67 -14.75 -0.67
CA PHE A 131 6.22 -13.97 -1.78
C PHE A 131 6.48 -12.53 -1.33
N GLY A 132 7.73 -12.24 -0.98
CA GLY A 132 8.14 -11.04 -0.25
C GLY A 132 8.22 -9.74 -1.06
N THR A 133 8.21 -9.76 -2.40
CA THR A 133 8.35 -8.54 -3.23
C THR A 133 7.17 -7.58 -3.15
N GLU A 134 6.05 -8.00 -2.56
CA GLU A 134 4.88 -7.16 -2.29
C GLU A 134 4.62 -6.96 -0.79
N GLN A 135 5.52 -7.35 0.07
CA GLN A 135 5.37 -7.00 1.48
C GLN A 135 5.46 -5.48 1.60
N VAL A 136 4.33 -4.89 1.90
CA VAL A 136 4.32 -3.53 2.44
C VAL A 136 5.17 -3.58 3.69
N ALA A 137 6.21 -2.76 3.77
CA ALA A 137 7.07 -2.65 4.96
C ALA A 137 6.22 -2.72 6.24
N VAL A 138 6.71 -3.44 7.24
CA VAL A 138 6.03 -3.56 8.54
C VAL A 138 5.59 -2.16 8.95
N HIS A 139 4.43 -2.03 9.57
CA HIS A 139 3.80 -0.72 9.85
C HIS A 139 4.75 0.26 10.57
N GLU A 140 5.76 -0.27 11.27
CA GLU A 140 6.82 0.48 11.94
C GLU A 140 7.88 1.04 10.97
N GLU A 141 8.05 0.42 9.80
CA GLU A 141 9.01 0.86 8.76
C GLU A 141 8.38 1.73 7.68
N GLN A 142 7.04 1.85 7.68
CA GLN A 142 6.36 2.70 6.70
C GLN A 142 6.59 4.17 7.00
N TYR A 143 7.00 4.92 5.99
CA TYR A 143 6.99 6.37 6.02
C TYR A 143 5.56 6.90 6.22
N LEU A 144 5.31 7.48 7.39
CA LEU A 144 3.99 7.98 7.76
C LEU A 144 3.78 9.46 7.40
N GLY A 145 4.79 10.13 6.84
CA GLY A 145 4.77 11.57 6.58
C GLY A 145 4.85 12.42 7.83
N ARG A 146 4.95 11.80 9.01
CA ARG A 146 5.08 12.49 10.31
C ARG A 146 5.89 11.66 11.29
N ARG A 147 6.59 12.35 12.18
CA ARG A 147 7.38 11.73 13.25
C ARG A 147 7.30 12.52 14.55
N GLU A 148 7.43 11.82 15.66
CA GLU A 148 7.61 12.43 16.98
C GLU A 148 9.10 12.45 17.30
N VAL A 149 9.63 13.59 17.68
CA VAL A 149 11.04 13.74 18.03
C VAL A 149 11.20 14.57 19.29
N PHE A 150 12.29 14.35 19.97
CA PHE A 150 12.68 15.07 21.17
C PHE A 150 13.75 16.10 20.85
N VAL A 151 13.79 17.16 21.65
CA VAL A 151 14.78 18.23 21.54
C VAL A 151 15.08 18.75 22.93
N PRO A 152 16.30 19.25 23.19
CA PRO A 152 16.65 19.93 24.45
C PRO A 152 15.65 21.03 24.78
N GLU A 153 15.35 21.18 26.07
CA GLU A 153 14.27 22.10 26.54
C GLU A 153 14.49 23.55 26.12
N GLU A 154 15.76 23.98 26.01
CA GLU A 154 16.10 25.34 25.56
C GLU A 154 15.66 25.56 24.10
N LEU A 155 16.01 24.63 23.20
CA LEU A 155 15.60 24.70 21.80
C LEU A 155 14.11 24.57 21.65
N PHE A 156 13.44 23.77 22.49
CA PHE A 156 12.00 23.67 22.49
C PHE A 156 11.31 25.00 22.84
N LYS A 157 11.82 25.71 23.84
CA LYS A 157 11.31 27.04 24.23
C LYS A 157 11.54 28.07 23.12
N ASP A 158 12.71 28.00 22.50
CA ASP A 158 13.09 28.94 21.44
C ASP A 158 12.46 28.62 20.07
N PHE A 159 11.88 27.46 19.87
CA PHE A 159 11.24 27.05 18.59
C PHE A 159 10.13 28.05 18.14
N LYS A 160 9.54 28.79 19.06
CA LYS A 160 8.62 29.87 18.70
C LYS A 160 9.29 31.04 17.96
N LYS A 161 10.59 31.21 18.13
CA LYS A 161 11.35 32.33 17.56
C LYS A 161 12.37 31.89 16.51
N ARG A 162 12.88 30.66 16.63
CA ARG A 162 13.94 30.12 15.78
C ARG A 162 13.55 28.74 15.24
N GLU A 163 14.07 28.40 14.09
CA GLU A 163 14.01 27.06 13.53
C GLU A 163 14.98 26.13 14.27
N VAL A 164 14.71 24.83 14.28
CA VAL A 164 15.56 23.83 14.92
C VAL A 164 16.24 22.99 13.83
N PRO A 165 17.59 22.88 13.82
CA PRO A 165 18.28 22.00 12.89
C PRO A 165 17.87 20.54 13.11
N VAL A 166 17.72 19.78 12.02
CA VAL A 166 17.36 18.35 12.09
C VAL A 166 18.38 17.52 12.85
N GLU A 167 19.63 17.97 12.93
CA GLU A 167 20.71 17.32 13.66
C GLU A 167 20.58 17.45 15.19
N CYS A 168 19.78 18.41 15.67
CA CYS A 168 19.57 18.67 17.08
C CYS A 168 18.43 17.89 17.71
N VAL A 169 17.73 17.05 16.93
CA VAL A 169 16.60 16.24 17.43
C VAL A 169 16.98 14.78 17.51
N TYR A 170 16.28 14.04 18.36
CA TYR A 170 16.50 12.63 18.55
C TYR A 170 15.19 11.87 18.81
N CYS A 171 15.21 10.56 18.56
CA CYS A 171 14.21 9.62 19.00
C CYS A 171 14.77 8.77 20.13
N CYS A 172 13.89 8.27 21.01
CA CYS A 172 14.26 7.26 22.00
C CYS A 172 13.79 5.89 21.51
N ASP A 173 14.69 4.92 21.52
CA ASP A 173 14.33 3.53 21.30
C ASP A 173 13.64 2.92 22.54
N MET A 174 13.17 1.66 22.44
CA MET A 174 12.53 0.94 23.55
C MET A 174 13.49 0.71 24.73
N SER A 175 14.80 0.83 24.53
CA SER A 175 15.86 0.70 25.53
C SER A 175 16.26 2.04 26.15
N GLY A 176 15.67 3.15 25.69
CA GLY A 176 15.96 4.50 26.16
C GLY A 176 17.21 5.14 25.52
N ASN A 177 17.81 4.52 24.50
CA ASN A 177 18.96 5.12 23.81
C ASN A 177 18.48 6.22 22.86
N HIS A 178 19.26 7.27 22.75
CA HIS A 178 19.00 8.35 21.82
C HIS A 178 19.56 8.00 20.44
N THR A 179 18.71 8.05 19.44
CA THR A 179 19.07 7.85 18.03
C THR A 179 18.71 9.08 17.24
N CYS A 180 19.62 9.54 16.36
CA CYS A 180 19.31 10.64 15.44
C CYS A 180 18.49 10.08 14.27
N PRO A 181 17.21 10.51 14.09
CA PRO A 181 16.39 10.02 13.01
C PRO A 181 16.80 10.66 11.69
N GLU A 182 16.77 9.89 10.59
CA GLU A 182 16.80 10.45 9.25
C GLU A 182 15.44 11.10 8.97
N LEU A 183 15.44 12.43 8.76
CA LEU A 183 14.24 13.22 8.49
C LEU A 183 14.23 13.64 7.02
N PHE A 184 13.06 13.56 6.39
CA PHE A 184 12.88 13.86 4.98
C PHE A 184 12.28 15.26 4.76
N GLU A 185 12.55 15.84 3.58
CA GLU A 185 11.94 17.11 3.18
C GLU A 185 10.41 17.01 3.20
N ASN A 186 9.75 18.02 3.75
CA ASN A 186 8.30 18.08 4.00
C ASN A 186 7.77 17.08 5.05
N GLU A 187 8.61 16.34 5.77
CA GLU A 187 8.15 15.51 6.88
C GLU A 187 7.59 16.39 8.02
N PHE A 188 6.42 15.99 8.53
CA PHE A 188 5.79 16.69 9.65
C PHE A 188 6.33 16.21 10.99
N ILE A 189 6.59 17.14 11.89
CA ILE A 189 7.24 16.87 13.16
C ILE A 189 6.36 17.27 14.34
N VAL A 190 6.16 16.32 15.26
CA VAL A 190 5.65 16.59 16.60
C VAL A 190 6.87 16.73 17.53
N LEU A 191 7.24 17.95 17.81
CA LEU A 191 8.41 18.28 18.64
C LEU A 191 8.04 18.21 20.12
N LYS A 192 8.79 17.47 20.90
CA LYS A 192 8.64 17.30 22.35
C LYS A 192 9.90 17.80 23.07
N ALA A 193 9.72 18.41 24.24
CA ALA A 193 10.85 18.73 25.08
C ALA A 193 11.39 17.48 25.78
N ASP A 194 12.69 17.46 26.09
CA ASP A 194 13.29 16.47 26.95
C ASP A 194 12.46 16.28 28.22
N GLN A 195 12.17 15.02 28.58
CA GLN A 195 11.52 14.61 29.84
C GLN A 195 10.14 15.21 30.14
N SER A 196 9.69 16.23 29.40
CA SER A 196 8.39 16.89 29.61
C SER A 196 7.43 16.63 28.48
N SER A 197 6.99 15.39 28.31
CA SER A 197 6.13 14.91 27.22
C SER A 197 4.76 15.57 27.09
N LYS A 198 4.38 16.44 28.03
CA LYS A 198 3.03 17.07 28.05
C LYS A 198 2.87 18.25 27.08
N LYS A 199 3.97 18.91 26.70
CA LYS A 199 3.92 20.06 25.77
C LYS A 199 4.50 19.64 24.42
N THR A 200 3.75 19.86 23.36
CA THR A 200 4.17 19.59 22.01
C THR A 200 4.13 20.85 21.14
N GLN A 201 5.02 20.93 20.19
CA GLN A 201 4.99 21.94 19.13
C GLN A 201 4.97 21.20 17.77
N LEU A 202 4.33 21.82 16.78
CA LEU A 202 4.18 21.24 15.47
C LEU A 202 5.08 21.96 14.48
N GLY A 203 5.80 21.19 13.68
CA GLY A 203 6.69 21.70 12.67
C GLY A 203 6.69 20.88 11.40
N ARG A 204 7.44 21.34 10.42
CA ARG A 204 7.69 20.69 9.13
C ARG A 204 9.16 20.83 8.79
N VAL A 205 9.75 19.79 8.21
CA VAL A 205 11.13 19.84 7.72
C VAL A 205 11.18 20.60 6.40
N GLU A 206 12.03 21.59 6.34
CA GLU A 206 12.32 22.36 5.13
C GLU A 206 13.81 22.73 5.11
N LYS A 207 14.55 22.29 4.09
CA LYS A 207 15.99 22.58 3.90
C LYS A 207 16.87 22.23 5.10
N GLY A 208 16.65 21.06 5.70
CA GLY A 208 17.41 20.59 6.86
C GLY A 208 17.07 21.27 8.19
N MET A 209 16.02 22.06 8.24
CA MET A 209 15.53 22.75 9.44
C MET A 209 14.08 22.34 9.74
N ILE A 210 13.75 22.25 11.01
CA ILE A 210 12.36 22.10 11.45
C ILE A 210 11.80 23.49 11.67
N ARG A 211 10.78 23.82 10.86
CA ARG A 211 10.10 25.11 10.89
C ARG A 211 8.68 24.98 11.46
N LYS A 212 8.13 26.06 12.00
CA LYS A 212 6.73 26.11 12.42
C LYS A 212 5.83 25.96 11.19
N LEU A 213 4.61 25.49 11.46
CA LEU A 213 3.56 25.46 10.45
C LEU A 213 3.15 26.90 10.10
N ASP A 214 3.14 27.21 8.80
CA ASP A 214 2.79 28.53 8.26
C ASP A 214 1.28 28.79 8.41
N TYR A 215 0.46 27.76 8.22
CA TYR A 215 -1.01 27.84 8.18
C TYR A 215 -1.69 27.40 9.48
N ARG A 216 -0.95 27.33 10.60
CA ARG A 216 -1.50 26.84 11.88
C ARG A 216 -2.75 27.60 12.35
N LYS A 217 -2.85 28.88 12.06
CA LYS A 217 -3.97 29.76 12.47
C LYS A 217 -5.00 29.96 11.36
N ALA A 218 -4.76 29.40 10.19
CA ALA A 218 -5.71 29.50 9.08
C ALA A 218 -6.96 28.65 9.37
N ALA A 219 -8.08 29.09 8.85
CA ALA A 219 -9.34 28.37 8.88
C ALA A 219 -9.89 28.33 7.44
N PRO A 220 -9.35 27.44 6.57
CA PRO A 220 -9.75 27.41 5.19
C PRO A 220 -11.25 27.14 5.08
N TYR A 221 -11.93 28.04 4.36
CA TYR A 221 -13.38 28.05 4.20
C TYR A 221 -14.15 27.88 5.53
N GLY A 222 -13.67 28.55 6.60
CA GLY A 222 -14.26 28.52 7.94
C GLY A 222 -13.92 27.26 8.78
N VAL A 223 -13.24 26.27 8.22
CA VAL A 223 -12.93 25.00 8.89
C VAL A 223 -11.64 25.11 9.70
N SER A 224 -11.72 24.82 11.00
CA SER A 224 -10.56 24.81 11.90
C SER A 224 -10.12 23.39 12.27
N PRO A 225 -8.80 23.11 12.35
CA PRO A 225 -8.29 21.80 12.73
C PRO A 225 -8.58 21.48 14.20
N ARG A 226 -8.98 20.23 14.47
CA ARG A 226 -9.32 19.72 15.81
C ARG A 226 -8.24 18.81 16.42
N ASN A 227 -7.33 18.30 15.61
CA ASN A 227 -6.27 17.40 16.04
C ASN A 227 -5.00 17.59 15.22
N VAL A 228 -3.88 17.01 15.69
CA VAL A 228 -2.56 17.15 15.09
C VAL A 228 -2.56 16.73 13.60
N GLY A 229 -3.24 15.64 13.26
CA GLY A 229 -3.32 15.18 11.86
C GLY A 229 -4.00 16.18 10.94
N GLN A 230 -5.05 16.86 11.42
CA GLN A 230 -5.73 17.91 10.65
C GLN A 230 -4.89 19.18 10.52
N TYR A 231 -4.06 19.53 11.51
CA TYR A 231 -3.08 20.61 11.37
C TYR A 231 -2.06 20.31 10.28
N PHE A 232 -1.56 19.08 10.21
CA PHE A 232 -0.62 18.66 9.17
C PHE A 232 -1.30 18.58 7.79
N LEU A 233 -2.53 18.09 7.74
CA LEU A 233 -3.31 18.04 6.50
C LEU A 233 -3.55 19.47 5.96
N GLN A 234 -3.97 20.39 6.81
CA GLN A 234 -4.14 21.79 6.46
C GLN A 234 -2.85 22.40 5.94
N GLU A 235 -1.76 22.24 6.67
CA GLU A 235 -0.45 22.74 6.27
C GLU A 235 -0.02 22.22 4.90
N ALA A 236 -0.16 20.91 4.67
CA ALA A 236 0.21 20.30 3.39
C ALA A 236 -0.63 20.83 2.23
N LEU A 237 -1.95 20.87 2.40
CA LEU A 237 -2.88 21.28 1.34
C LEU A 237 -2.84 22.77 1.05
N MET A 238 -2.52 23.62 2.05
CA MET A 238 -2.41 25.07 1.87
C MET A 238 -1.12 25.52 1.18
N GLN A 239 -0.09 24.66 1.14
CA GLN A 239 1.16 24.98 0.41
C GLN A 239 0.89 25.28 -1.07
N SER A 240 1.76 26.08 -1.68
CA SER A 240 1.71 26.32 -3.13
C SER A 240 2.04 25.06 -3.92
N ALA A 241 1.60 25.00 -5.17
CA ALA A 241 1.91 23.88 -6.07
C ALA A 241 3.43 23.71 -6.31
N GLU A 242 4.22 24.75 -6.16
CA GLU A 242 5.68 24.69 -6.26
C GLU A 242 6.31 23.94 -5.09
N LYS A 243 5.77 24.12 -3.86
CA LYS A 243 6.30 23.48 -2.64
C LYS A 243 5.72 22.07 -2.42
N ALA A 244 4.46 21.87 -2.73
CA ALA A 244 3.75 20.61 -2.55
C ALA A 244 2.86 20.30 -3.76
N PRO A 245 3.44 19.88 -4.91
CA PRO A 245 2.69 19.60 -6.13
C PRO A 245 1.79 18.37 -5.99
N LEU A 246 2.11 17.45 -5.09
CA LEU A 246 1.35 16.25 -4.80
C LEU A 246 1.24 16.05 -3.28
N VAL A 247 0.03 15.87 -2.79
CA VAL A 247 -0.25 15.53 -1.39
C VAL A 247 -1.04 14.24 -1.32
N ILE A 248 -0.46 13.22 -0.68
CA ILE A 248 -1.12 11.93 -0.43
C ILE A 248 -1.66 11.91 0.99
N VAL A 249 -2.97 11.76 1.13
CA VAL A 249 -3.66 11.75 2.42
C VAL A 249 -4.13 10.34 2.77
N LYS A 250 -3.48 9.73 3.76
CA LYS A 250 -3.82 8.40 4.29
C LYS A 250 -4.42 8.54 5.71
N GLY A 251 -5.46 7.78 5.98
CA GLY A 251 -6.10 7.75 7.31
C GLY A 251 -7.40 6.97 7.29
N MET A 252 -7.90 6.61 8.49
CA MET A 252 -9.13 5.84 8.66
C MET A 252 -10.37 6.56 8.10
N ALA A 253 -11.43 5.82 7.84
CA ALA A 253 -12.72 6.41 7.48
C ALA A 253 -13.22 7.35 8.60
N GLY A 254 -13.98 8.38 8.24
CA GLY A 254 -14.52 9.35 9.22
C GLY A 254 -13.52 10.40 9.77
N THR A 255 -12.26 10.42 9.31
CA THR A 255 -11.24 11.38 9.78
C THR A 255 -11.28 12.73 9.03
N SER A 256 -12.36 13.04 8.35
CA SER A 256 -12.61 14.30 7.62
C SER A 256 -11.63 14.62 6.47
N LYS A 257 -10.97 13.62 5.89
CA LYS A 257 -10.00 13.83 4.79
C LYS A 257 -10.62 14.57 3.60
N THR A 258 -11.70 14.04 3.07
CA THR A 258 -12.42 14.60 1.91
C THR A 258 -12.98 15.99 2.23
N PHE A 259 -13.63 16.12 3.38
CA PHE A 259 -14.20 17.38 3.84
C PHE A 259 -13.12 18.49 3.92
N TYR A 260 -11.98 18.19 4.55
CA TYR A 260 -10.88 19.14 4.68
C TYR A 260 -10.24 19.50 3.34
N SER A 261 -10.09 18.50 2.45
CA SER A 261 -9.54 18.74 1.11
C SER A 261 -10.45 19.65 0.28
N LEU A 262 -11.77 19.48 0.40
CA LEU A 262 -12.74 20.35 -0.25
C LEU A 262 -12.71 21.77 0.33
N ALA A 263 -12.66 21.91 1.66
CA ALA A 263 -12.56 23.21 2.33
C ALA A 263 -11.34 24.00 1.87
N VAL A 264 -10.16 23.34 1.82
CA VAL A 264 -8.94 24.01 1.31
C VAL A 264 -9.01 24.29 -0.19
N GLY A 265 -9.62 23.38 -0.96
CA GLY A 265 -9.85 23.61 -2.39
C GLY A 265 -10.72 24.84 -2.65
N LEU A 266 -11.83 24.98 -1.91
CA LEU A 266 -12.72 26.14 -1.99
C LEU A 266 -12.02 27.42 -1.55
N GLU A 267 -11.24 27.38 -0.46
CA GLU A 267 -10.44 28.51 0.00
C GLU A 267 -9.49 29.02 -1.08
N LYS A 268 -8.73 28.09 -1.69
CA LYS A 268 -7.79 28.43 -2.78
C LYS A 268 -8.47 28.92 -4.05
N LEU A 269 -9.68 28.44 -4.33
CA LEU A 269 -10.44 28.82 -5.53
C LEU A 269 -11.16 30.15 -5.38
N LEU A 270 -11.85 30.34 -4.25
CA LEU A 270 -12.79 31.45 -4.07
C LEU A 270 -12.18 32.62 -3.31
N ASN A 271 -11.35 32.33 -2.30
CA ASN A 271 -10.82 33.36 -1.38
C ASN A 271 -9.35 33.73 -1.69
N ASN A 272 -8.72 33.09 -2.69
CA ASN A 272 -7.37 33.45 -3.09
C ASN A 272 -7.37 34.61 -4.13
N PRO A 273 -6.92 35.79 -3.75
CA PRO A 273 -6.92 36.95 -4.65
C PRO A 273 -5.97 36.79 -5.86
N SER A 274 -5.01 35.86 -5.83
CA SER A 274 -4.08 35.65 -6.93
C SER A 274 -4.73 35.02 -8.17
N GLY A 275 -5.92 34.42 -8.04
CA GLY A 275 -6.58 33.72 -9.14
C GLY A 275 -5.80 32.54 -9.72
N GLU A 276 -4.88 31.96 -8.92
CA GLU A 276 -3.99 30.88 -9.33
C GLU A 276 -4.76 29.62 -9.75
N TYR A 277 -5.89 29.36 -9.10
CA TYR A 277 -6.73 28.17 -9.36
C TYR A 277 -8.07 28.59 -9.98
N ARG A 278 -8.49 27.89 -11.03
CA ARG A 278 -9.75 28.20 -11.76
C ARG A 278 -10.86 27.19 -11.52
N ARG A 279 -10.51 25.95 -11.08
CA ARG A 279 -11.48 24.85 -10.87
C ARG A 279 -10.91 23.80 -9.98
N ILE A 280 -11.81 23.05 -9.34
CA ILE A 280 -11.50 21.83 -8.60
C ILE A 280 -11.93 20.64 -9.48
N LEU A 281 -11.03 19.70 -9.74
CA LEU A 281 -11.33 18.43 -10.41
C LEU A 281 -11.38 17.32 -9.37
N ILE A 282 -12.47 16.57 -9.35
CA ILE A 282 -12.68 15.46 -8.42
C ILE A 282 -12.81 14.17 -9.23
N CYS A 283 -11.93 13.21 -8.92
CA CYS A 283 -11.95 11.87 -9.51
C CYS A 283 -12.19 10.83 -8.41
N ARG A 284 -13.07 9.89 -8.68
CA ARG A 284 -13.29 8.72 -7.82
C ARG A 284 -13.20 7.45 -8.65
N PRO A 285 -12.56 6.37 -8.13
CA PRO A 285 -12.61 5.07 -8.81
C PRO A 285 -14.05 4.57 -8.84
N ASN A 286 -14.43 3.98 -9.95
CA ASN A 286 -15.76 3.37 -10.16
C ASN A 286 -15.82 1.95 -9.55
N ALA A 287 -15.13 1.74 -8.39
CA ALA A 287 -15.17 0.48 -7.66
C ALA A 287 -16.35 0.52 -6.70
N LEU A 288 -17.41 -0.19 -7.04
CA LEU A 288 -18.47 -0.53 -6.07
C LEU A 288 -17.92 -1.60 -5.13
N PHE A 289 -18.10 -1.38 -3.84
CA PHE A 289 -18.02 -2.43 -2.86
C PHE A 289 -19.19 -3.38 -3.13
N ASP A 290 -18.85 -4.58 -3.62
CA ASP A 290 -19.77 -5.67 -3.90
C ASP A 290 -20.70 -5.51 -5.12
N SER A 291 -20.45 -6.38 -6.10
CA SER A 291 -21.19 -6.63 -7.34
C SER A 291 -21.21 -5.50 -8.39
N ASP A 292 -20.98 -5.93 -9.63
CA ASP A 292 -21.12 -5.13 -10.85
C ASP A 292 -22.26 -4.13 -10.77
N ILE A 293 -21.98 -2.89 -11.16
CA ILE A 293 -23.04 -2.03 -11.70
C ILE A 293 -23.49 -2.72 -13.00
N GLY A 294 -24.24 -3.79 -12.84
CA GLY A 294 -25.04 -4.35 -13.91
C GLY A 294 -25.84 -3.21 -14.53
N PHE A 295 -26.34 -3.40 -15.71
CA PHE A 295 -27.19 -2.48 -16.45
C PHE A 295 -28.19 -1.76 -15.54
N LEU A 296 -27.74 -0.70 -14.83
CA LEU A 296 -28.67 0.20 -14.18
C LEU A 296 -29.34 1.02 -15.28
N PRO A 297 -30.67 0.96 -15.39
CA PRO A 297 -31.39 1.84 -16.29
C PRO A 297 -31.22 3.27 -15.81
N GLY A 298 -30.87 4.18 -16.71
CA GLY A 298 -30.67 5.59 -16.41
C GLY A 298 -29.62 6.21 -17.32
N ASP A 299 -29.60 7.53 -17.38
CA ASP A 299 -28.58 8.29 -18.11
C ASP A 299 -27.24 8.29 -17.35
N GLU A 300 -26.18 8.83 -17.96
CA GLU A 300 -24.86 8.90 -17.35
C GLU A 300 -24.86 9.65 -16.02
N GLN A 301 -25.71 10.66 -15.85
CA GLN A 301 -25.79 11.45 -14.61
C GLN A 301 -26.42 10.66 -13.47
N GLU A 302 -27.45 9.86 -13.76
CA GLU A 302 -28.10 9.00 -12.77
C GLU A 302 -27.15 7.90 -12.27
N LYS A 303 -26.26 7.39 -13.12
CA LYS A 303 -25.24 6.38 -12.76
C LYS A 303 -24.08 6.95 -11.93
N ILE A 304 -23.70 8.22 -12.16
CA ILE A 304 -22.60 8.89 -11.46
C ILE A 304 -23.09 9.49 -10.12
N SER A 305 -24.34 9.86 -10.01
CA SER A 305 -24.92 10.53 -8.83
C SER A 305 -24.63 9.79 -7.50
N PRO A 306 -24.80 8.47 -7.36
CA PRO A 306 -24.51 7.75 -6.12
C PRO A 306 -23.04 7.83 -5.72
N LEU A 307 -22.11 7.85 -6.70
CA LEU A 307 -20.67 7.94 -6.45
C LEU A 307 -20.25 9.34 -5.98
N MET A 308 -20.95 10.37 -6.45
CA MET A 308 -20.67 11.77 -6.12
C MET A 308 -21.38 12.24 -4.86
N ARG A 309 -22.43 11.53 -4.40
CA ARG A 309 -23.23 11.95 -3.24
C ARG A 309 -22.41 12.27 -1.99
N PRO A 310 -21.40 11.49 -1.54
CA PRO A 310 -20.61 11.85 -0.37
C PRO A 310 -19.80 13.14 -0.55
N ILE A 311 -19.53 13.56 -1.79
CA ILE A 311 -18.84 14.82 -2.08
C ILE A 311 -19.84 15.96 -2.01
N MET A 312 -21.03 15.77 -2.56
CA MET A 312 -22.12 16.77 -2.50
C MET A 312 -22.54 17.03 -1.06
N ASP A 313 -22.72 15.96 -0.25
CA ASP A 313 -23.04 16.08 1.17
C ASP A 313 -21.98 16.92 1.95
N ASN A 314 -20.69 16.73 1.63
CA ASN A 314 -19.61 17.53 2.23
C ASN A 314 -19.63 18.99 1.74
N LEU A 315 -19.96 19.23 0.47
CA LEU A 315 -20.07 20.59 -0.07
C LEU A 315 -21.26 21.34 0.54
N GLU A 316 -22.41 20.68 0.68
CA GLU A 316 -23.59 21.26 1.36
C GLU A 316 -23.24 21.67 2.79
N GLN A 317 -22.58 20.78 3.55
CA GLN A 317 -22.11 21.13 4.90
C GLN A 317 -21.16 22.33 4.90
N LEU A 318 -20.24 22.43 3.94
CA LEU A 318 -19.30 23.56 3.87
C LEU A 318 -20.01 24.88 3.54
N VAL A 319 -21.05 24.86 2.72
CA VAL A 319 -21.86 26.06 2.40
C VAL A 319 -22.66 26.52 3.61
N ASP A 320 -23.20 25.58 4.39
CA ASP A 320 -23.96 25.91 5.61
C ASP A 320 -23.07 26.47 6.76
N PHE A 321 -21.75 26.28 6.68
CA PHE A 321 -20.79 26.84 7.64
C PHE A 321 -20.43 28.31 7.40
N GLN A 322 -20.89 28.93 6.32
CA GLN A 322 -20.72 30.36 6.02
C GLN A 322 -21.94 31.15 6.49
#